data_163af4bfc961f3dc901a1b7b0a23c40a
#
_entry.id   163af4bfc961f3dc901a1b7b0a23c40a
#
_cell.length_a   1.000
_cell.length_b   1.000
_cell.length_c   1.000
_cell.angle_alpha   90.00
_cell.angle_beta   90.00
_cell.angle_gamma   90.00
#
_symmetry.space_group_name_H-M   'P 1'
#
loop_
_entity.id
_entity.type
_entity.pdbx_description
1 polymer ?
#
loop_
_entity_poly.entity_id
_entity_poly.type
_entity_poly.pdbx_seq_one_letter_code
_entity_poly.pdbx_strand_id
1 'polypeptide(L)'
;MIEILLVLQCLNTCMDSTSLKRLQIIVPALLAIPGRVTMLGISRWTGEGGSYRSVQRFFNTILDWKKIQWNLIRHFFLNTTDTFILAGDETVVTKSGKKTFGLDRFFSSLFGKPVPGISIFAFSLVSTKLRISLPLLTQQMIRPNEETNPEITTKKNKVKKKITMDQ
;
A
#
# COMPACT_ATOMS: atom_id res chain seq x y z
N MET A 1 -21.72 -6.79 10.79
CA MET A 1 -21.60 -6.68 9.31
C MET A 1 -22.30 -5.44 8.73
N ILE A 2 -23.47 -5.08 9.20
CA ILE A 2 -24.24 -3.90 8.71
C ILE A 2 -23.42 -2.61 8.80
N GLU A 3 -22.70 -2.39 9.89
CA GLU A 3 -21.87 -1.19 10.08
C GLU A 3 -20.77 -1.02 9.03
N ILE A 4 -20.09 -2.11 8.62
CA ILE A 4 -19.05 -2.06 7.58
C ILE A 4 -19.65 -1.66 6.24
N LEU A 5 -20.82 -2.17 5.92
CA LEU A 5 -21.51 -1.84 4.67
C LEU A 5 -21.92 -0.37 4.63
N LEU A 6 -22.39 0.18 5.76
CA LEU A 6 -22.72 1.60 5.89
C LEU A 6 -21.48 2.49 5.70
N VAL A 7 -20.36 2.10 6.33
CA VAL A 7 -19.08 2.81 6.15
C VAL A 7 -18.65 2.83 4.68
N LEU A 8 -18.78 1.71 3.97
CA LEU A 8 -18.38 1.62 2.57
C LEU A 8 -19.33 2.37 1.62
N GLN A 9 -20.55 2.70 2.02
CA GLN A 9 -21.47 3.47 1.17
C GLN A 9 -20.99 4.88 0.84
N CYS A 10 -20.21 5.52 1.72
CA CYS A 10 -19.62 6.84 1.42
C CYS A 10 -18.67 6.82 0.20
N LEU A 11 -18.23 5.62 -0.23
CA LEU A 11 -17.35 5.45 -1.39
C LEU A 11 -18.09 5.49 -2.74
N ASN A 12 -19.43 5.55 -2.75
CA ASN A 12 -20.23 5.70 -3.97
C ASN A 12 -19.80 6.92 -4.83
N THR A 13 -19.22 7.93 -4.20
CA THR A 13 -18.79 9.15 -4.88
C THR A 13 -17.41 9.04 -5.57
N CYS A 14 -16.64 8.01 -5.24
CA CYS A 14 -15.25 7.87 -5.71
C CYS A 14 -14.95 6.52 -6.37
N MET A 15 -15.93 5.63 -6.45
CA MET A 15 -15.77 4.27 -6.96
C MET A 15 -17.01 3.89 -7.80
N ASP A 16 -16.80 3.08 -8.83
CA ASP A 16 -17.93 2.51 -9.58
C ASP A 16 -18.71 1.49 -8.75
N SER A 17 -20.00 1.34 -9.07
CA SER A 17 -20.91 0.48 -8.32
C SER A 17 -20.52 -1.01 -8.31
N THR A 18 -19.87 -1.47 -9.38
CA THR A 18 -19.41 -2.86 -9.50
C THR A 18 -18.23 -3.13 -8.58
N SER A 19 -17.24 -2.23 -8.58
CA SER A 19 -16.09 -2.31 -7.69
C SER A 19 -16.49 -2.15 -6.23
N LEU A 20 -17.44 -1.25 -5.94
CA LEU A 20 -17.95 -1.09 -4.59
C LEU A 20 -18.66 -2.35 -4.08
N LYS A 21 -19.53 -2.97 -4.89
CA LYS A 21 -20.17 -4.25 -4.53
C LYS A 21 -19.14 -5.35 -4.23
N ARG A 22 -18.07 -5.45 -5.03
CA ARG A 22 -16.97 -6.40 -4.77
C ARG A 22 -16.22 -6.05 -3.49
N LEU A 23 -15.93 -4.78 -3.24
CA LEU A 23 -15.28 -4.32 -2.01
C LEU A 23 -16.11 -4.68 -0.78
N GLN A 24 -17.43 -4.48 -0.82
CA GLN A 24 -18.36 -4.84 0.24
C GLN A 24 -18.37 -6.33 0.57
N ILE A 25 -18.05 -7.19 -0.38
CA ILE A 25 -17.89 -8.62 -0.18
C ILE A 25 -16.49 -8.96 0.37
N ILE A 26 -15.45 -8.30 -0.17
CA ILE A 26 -14.06 -8.61 0.15
C ILE A 26 -13.66 -8.11 1.54
N VAL A 27 -14.08 -6.91 1.93
CA VAL A 27 -13.65 -6.31 3.21
C VAL A 27 -14.07 -7.16 4.42
N PRO A 28 -15.33 -7.62 4.56
CA PRO A 28 -15.71 -8.51 5.66
C PRO A 28 -14.87 -9.81 5.69
N ALA A 29 -14.57 -10.37 4.52
CA ALA A 29 -13.73 -11.56 4.42
C ALA A 29 -12.30 -11.29 4.91
N LEU A 30 -11.71 -10.16 4.51
CA LEU A 30 -10.37 -9.74 4.96
C LEU A 30 -10.29 -9.58 6.48
N LEU A 31 -11.35 -9.09 7.10
CA LEU A 31 -11.43 -8.86 8.55
C LEU A 31 -11.70 -10.15 9.35
N ALA A 32 -12.40 -11.12 8.74
CA ALA A 32 -12.85 -12.31 9.43
C ALA A 32 -11.94 -13.54 9.25
N ILE A 33 -11.16 -13.62 8.16
CA ILE A 33 -10.30 -14.77 7.90
C ILE A 33 -9.08 -14.73 8.82
N PRO A 34 -8.90 -15.71 9.72
CA PRO A 34 -7.71 -15.80 10.54
C PRO A 34 -6.51 -16.27 9.71
N GLY A 35 -5.35 -15.68 9.92
CA GLY A 35 -4.09 -16.09 9.32
C GLY A 35 -3.89 -15.61 7.88
N ARG A 36 -3.36 -16.46 7.01
CA ARG A 36 -2.98 -16.06 5.64
C ARG A 36 -4.19 -15.87 4.75
N VAL A 37 -4.43 -14.64 4.33
CA VAL A 37 -5.48 -14.31 3.37
C VAL A 37 -5.02 -14.59 1.93
N THR A 38 -5.85 -15.31 1.16
CA THR A 38 -5.65 -15.60 -0.26
C THR A 38 -6.93 -15.29 -1.04
N MET A 39 -6.83 -15.04 -2.33
CA MET A 39 -8.02 -14.82 -3.18
C MET A 39 -8.99 -16.01 -3.13
N LEU A 40 -8.45 -17.22 -3.07
CA LEU A 40 -9.26 -18.44 -2.94
C LEU A 40 -9.91 -18.51 -1.55
N GLY A 41 -9.19 -18.13 -0.50
CA GLY A 41 -9.74 -18.05 0.86
C GLY A 41 -10.89 -17.07 0.94
N ILE A 42 -10.75 -15.86 0.39
CA ILE A 42 -11.81 -14.86 0.30
C ILE A 42 -13.04 -15.45 -0.43
N SER A 43 -12.82 -16.06 -1.61
CA SER A 43 -13.89 -16.65 -2.41
C SER A 43 -14.66 -17.75 -1.65
N ARG A 44 -13.97 -18.59 -0.91
CA ARG A 44 -14.58 -19.66 -0.10
C ARG A 44 -15.35 -19.11 1.11
N TRP A 45 -14.81 -18.06 1.72
CA TRP A 45 -15.42 -17.44 2.89
C TRP A 45 -16.73 -16.69 2.54
N THR A 46 -16.77 -16.02 1.39
CA THR A 46 -17.91 -15.21 0.98
C THR A 46 -19.11 -16.04 0.54
N GLY A 47 -18.93 -17.32 0.15
CA GLY A 47 -20.01 -18.17 -0.35
C GLY A 47 -20.65 -17.60 -1.62
N GLU A 48 -21.91 -17.17 -1.54
CA GLU A 48 -22.64 -16.58 -2.67
C GLU A 48 -22.10 -15.20 -3.05
N GLY A 49 -21.83 -14.96 -4.33
CA GLY A 49 -21.41 -13.66 -4.89
C GLY A 49 -19.92 -13.37 -4.87
N GLY A 50 -19.12 -14.13 -4.13
CA GLY A 50 -17.66 -13.96 -4.03
C GLY A 50 -16.86 -14.95 -4.85
N SER A 51 -17.23 -15.29 -6.10
CA SER A 51 -16.46 -16.23 -6.91
C SER A 51 -14.98 -15.81 -7.03
N TYR A 52 -14.08 -16.79 -7.13
CA TYR A 52 -12.65 -16.53 -7.33
C TYR A 52 -12.37 -15.52 -8.45
N ARG A 53 -13.10 -15.61 -9.56
CA ARG A 53 -12.98 -14.69 -10.69
C ARG A 53 -13.41 -13.26 -10.32
N SER A 54 -14.44 -13.09 -9.50
CA SER A 54 -14.89 -11.77 -9.03
C SER A 54 -13.84 -11.13 -8.12
N VAL A 55 -13.25 -11.90 -7.21
CA VAL A 55 -12.16 -11.46 -6.35
C VAL A 55 -10.93 -11.09 -7.19
N GLN A 56 -10.54 -11.93 -8.13
CA GLN A 56 -9.42 -11.67 -9.03
C GLN A 56 -9.63 -10.40 -9.87
N ARG A 57 -10.83 -10.20 -10.43
CA ARG A 57 -11.17 -8.99 -11.18
C ARG A 57 -11.06 -7.73 -10.31
N PHE A 58 -11.48 -7.80 -9.06
CA PHE A 58 -11.33 -6.67 -8.14
C PHE A 58 -9.86 -6.31 -7.92
N PHE A 59 -8.99 -7.27 -7.63
CA PHE A 59 -7.56 -7.02 -7.43
C PHE A 59 -6.82 -6.57 -8.69
N ASN A 60 -7.36 -6.87 -9.88
CA ASN A 60 -6.84 -6.39 -11.17
C ASN A 60 -7.44 -5.04 -11.59
N THR A 61 -8.44 -4.53 -10.88
CA THR A 61 -9.04 -3.22 -11.18
C THR A 61 -8.12 -2.11 -10.64
N ILE A 62 -7.82 -1.13 -11.49
CA ILE A 62 -7.08 0.05 -11.09
C ILE A 62 -8.01 0.95 -10.29
N LEU A 63 -7.73 1.11 -8.99
CA LEU A 63 -8.49 1.95 -8.08
C LEU A 63 -7.61 3.10 -7.58
N ASP A 64 -8.20 4.28 -7.47
CA ASP A 64 -7.54 5.42 -6.83
C ASP A 64 -7.62 5.28 -5.30
N TRP A 65 -6.73 4.48 -4.74
CA TRP A 65 -6.67 4.23 -3.29
C TRP A 65 -6.47 5.51 -2.48
N LYS A 66 -5.78 6.52 -3.01
CA LYS A 66 -5.58 7.81 -2.34
C LYS A 66 -6.92 8.53 -2.16
N LYS A 67 -7.73 8.56 -3.22
CA LYS A 67 -9.06 9.16 -3.20
C LYS A 67 -10.01 8.39 -2.27
N ILE A 68 -9.94 7.06 -2.28
CA ILE A 68 -10.74 6.19 -1.41
C ILE A 68 -10.41 6.46 0.06
N GLN A 69 -9.12 6.41 0.43
CA GLN A 69 -8.65 6.68 1.79
C GLN A 69 -9.04 8.08 2.25
N TRP A 70 -8.82 9.09 1.39
CA TRP A 70 -9.19 10.46 1.72
C TRP A 70 -10.69 10.63 1.97
N ASN A 71 -11.55 10.02 1.16
CA ASN A 71 -13.00 10.08 1.37
C ASN A 71 -13.43 9.45 2.70
N LEU A 72 -12.86 8.30 3.06
CA LEU A 72 -13.13 7.67 4.35
C LEU A 72 -12.72 8.58 5.51
N ILE A 73 -11.49 9.12 5.46
CA ILE A 73 -10.98 10.00 6.51
C ILE A 73 -11.83 11.26 6.61
N ARG A 74 -12.12 11.90 5.48
CA ARG A 74 -12.94 13.10 5.43
C ARG A 74 -14.33 12.89 5.99
N HIS A 75 -14.95 11.76 5.68
CA HIS A 75 -16.34 11.50 6.09
C HIS A 75 -16.47 11.16 7.57
N PHE A 76 -15.53 10.39 8.13
CA PHE A 76 -15.68 9.86 9.49
C PHE A 76 -14.81 10.53 10.55
N PHE A 77 -13.70 11.13 10.17
CA PHE A 77 -12.68 11.56 11.13
C PHE A 77 -12.33 13.04 11.07
N LEU A 78 -12.52 13.73 9.92
CA LEU A 78 -12.22 15.15 9.84
C LEU A 78 -13.26 15.95 10.60
N ASN A 79 -12.89 16.36 11.80
CA ASN A 79 -13.63 17.34 12.59
C ASN A 79 -12.86 18.66 12.60
N THR A 80 -13.57 19.77 12.36
CA THR A 80 -12.98 21.12 12.30
C THR A 80 -12.38 21.62 13.62
N THR A 81 -12.71 20.96 14.75
CA THR A 81 -12.21 21.32 16.08
C THR A 81 -11.00 20.52 16.54
N ASP A 82 -10.48 19.61 15.70
CA ASP A 82 -9.31 18.80 16.02
C ASP A 82 -8.04 19.36 15.38
N THR A 83 -6.88 19.09 16.01
CA THR A 83 -5.57 19.39 15.44
C THR A 83 -5.00 18.07 14.88
N PHE A 84 -4.61 18.13 13.62
CA PHE A 84 -4.03 16.96 12.94
C PHE A 84 -2.54 17.20 12.65
N ILE A 85 -1.75 16.16 12.87
CA ILE A 85 -0.32 16.13 12.58
C ILE A 85 -0.10 15.17 11.42
N LEU A 86 0.69 15.59 10.42
CA LEU A 86 1.12 14.71 9.33
C LEU A 86 2.39 14.00 9.76
N ALA A 87 2.34 12.67 9.80
CA ALA A 87 3.48 11.82 10.10
C ALA A 87 3.83 10.93 8.90
N GLY A 88 5.11 10.71 8.65
CA GLY A 88 5.59 9.81 7.59
C GLY A 88 6.65 8.87 8.10
N ASP A 89 6.58 7.59 7.70
CA ASP A 89 7.54 6.57 8.08
C ASP A 89 7.77 5.55 6.96
N GLU A 90 8.96 4.96 6.95
CA GLU A 90 9.36 3.91 6.03
C GLU A 90 9.47 2.58 6.77
N THR A 91 8.79 1.56 6.25
CA THR A 91 8.82 0.21 6.81
C THR A 91 9.31 -0.80 5.79
N VAL A 92 10.25 -1.66 6.20
CA VAL A 92 10.76 -2.75 5.36
C VAL A 92 10.09 -4.06 5.71
N VAL A 93 9.34 -4.62 4.75
CA VAL A 93 8.71 -5.92 4.87
C VAL A 93 9.60 -6.98 4.25
N THR A 94 10.17 -7.86 5.07
CA THR A 94 11.05 -8.94 4.60
C THR A 94 10.33 -9.93 3.70
N LYS A 95 10.97 -10.32 2.61
CA LYS A 95 10.45 -11.28 1.63
C LYS A 95 11.53 -12.27 1.23
N SER A 96 11.20 -13.54 1.21
CA SER A 96 12.10 -14.64 0.77
C SER A 96 11.91 -15.03 -0.71
N GLY A 97 10.84 -14.56 -1.36
CA GLY A 97 10.57 -14.89 -2.76
C GLY A 97 11.42 -14.09 -3.74
N LYS A 98 11.91 -14.72 -4.82
CA LYS A 98 12.76 -14.06 -5.83
C LYS A 98 11.99 -13.28 -6.90
N LYS A 99 10.66 -13.45 -7.00
CA LYS A 99 9.82 -12.88 -8.08
C LYS A 99 8.87 -11.78 -7.59
N THR A 100 9.06 -11.25 -6.39
CA THR A 100 8.20 -10.16 -5.88
C THR A 100 8.60 -8.86 -6.57
N PHE A 101 7.62 -8.14 -7.11
CA PHE A 101 7.86 -6.83 -7.75
C PHE A 101 8.47 -5.84 -6.75
N GLY A 102 9.53 -5.14 -7.17
CA GLY A 102 10.25 -4.19 -6.32
C GLY A 102 11.03 -4.81 -5.16
N LEU A 103 11.31 -6.13 -5.22
CA LEU A 103 12.18 -6.79 -4.25
C LEU A 103 13.61 -6.27 -4.42
N ASP A 104 14.18 -5.79 -3.32
CA ASP A 104 15.57 -5.36 -3.26
C ASP A 104 16.10 -5.53 -1.82
N ARG A 105 17.33 -5.12 -1.55
CA ARG A 105 17.93 -5.09 -0.20
C ARG A 105 17.75 -3.72 0.41
N PHE A 106 16.88 -3.64 1.43
CA PHE A 106 16.64 -2.41 2.19
C PHE A 106 17.20 -2.53 3.61
N PHE A 107 17.70 -1.43 4.14
CA PHE A 107 18.12 -1.40 5.54
C PHE A 107 16.89 -1.54 6.44
N SER A 108 16.95 -2.50 7.37
CA SER A 108 15.91 -2.68 8.37
C SER A 108 16.46 -2.31 9.74
N SER A 109 15.83 -1.35 10.39
CA SER A 109 16.18 -0.95 11.77
C SER A 109 16.00 -2.10 12.76
N LEU A 110 15.01 -2.99 12.52
CA LEU A 110 14.77 -4.17 13.35
C LEU A 110 15.93 -5.15 13.34
N PHE A 111 16.58 -5.33 12.18
CA PHE A 111 17.70 -6.28 12.02
C PHE A 111 19.08 -5.61 12.03
N GLY A 112 19.14 -4.28 12.05
CA GLY A 112 20.39 -3.52 12.01
C GLY A 112 21.24 -3.73 10.75
N LYS A 113 20.66 -4.27 9.66
CA LYS A 113 21.36 -4.63 8.42
C LYS A 113 20.44 -4.60 7.20
N PRO A 114 20.99 -4.52 5.96
CA PRO A 114 20.21 -4.68 4.76
C PRO A 114 19.65 -6.09 4.64
N VAL A 115 18.32 -6.21 4.48
CA VAL A 115 17.58 -7.47 4.31
C VAL A 115 16.83 -7.49 2.99
N PRO A 116 16.62 -8.67 2.38
CA PRO A 116 15.78 -8.79 1.19
C PRO A 116 14.33 -8.50 1.57
N GLY A 117 13.70 -7.57 0.86
CA GLY A 117 12.34 -7.16 1.18
C GLY A 117 11.77 -6.14 0.19
N ILE A 118 10.63 -5.62 0.54
CA ILE A 118 10.02 -4.46 -0.10
C ILE A 118 9.97 -3.32 0.92
N SER A 119 10.31 -2.12 0.48
CA SER A 119 10.16 -0.92 1.31
C SER A 119 8.83 -0.26 1.00
N ILE A 120 8.10 0.12 2.03
CA ILE A 120 6.81 0.79 1.96
C ILE A 120 6.92 2.07 2.76
N PHE A 121 6.67 3.20 2.10
CA PHE A 121 6.55 4.50 2.74
C PHE A 121 5.08 4.79 3.02
N ALA A 122 4.75 5.21 4.24
CA ALA A 122 3.40 5.53 4.64
C ALA A 122 3.32 6.96 5.19
N PHE A 123 2.33 7.72 4.71
CA PHE A 123 1.87 8.96 5.34
C PHE A 123 0.61 8.70 6.13
N SER A 124 0.54 9.24 7.33
CA SER A 124 -0.61 9.15 8.21
C SER A 124 -0.99 10.51 8.77
N LEU A 125 -2.28 10.73 8.92
CA LEU A 125 -2.85 11.86 9.60
C LEU A 125 -3.14 11.45 11.05
N VAL A 126 -2.49 12.08 12.00
CA VAL A 126 -2.63 11.77 13.43
C VAL A 126 -3.57 12.78 14.08
N SER A 127 -4.71 12.31 14.59
CA SER A 127 -5.64 13.10 15.38
C SER A 127 -5.11 13.24 16.81
N THR A 128 -4.94 14.48 17.29
CA THR A 128 -4.46 14.73 18.66
C THR A 128 -5.53 14.48 19.71
N LYS A 129 -6.80 14.71 19.37
CA LYS A 129 -7.95 14.46 20.26
C LYS A 129 -8.28 12.99 20.38
N LEU A 130 -8.43 12.31 19.25
CA LEU A 130 -8.81 10.89 19.21
C LEU A 130 -7.61 9.96 19.51
N ARG A 131 -6.38 10.47 19.42
CA ARG A 131 -5.13 9.70 19.58
C ARG A 131 -5.05 8.49 18.62
N ILE A 132 -5.51 8.69 17.40
CA ILE A 132 -5.48 7.67 16.34
C ILE A 132 -4.66 8.16 15.16
N SER A 133 -4.06 7.21 14.45
CA SER A 133 -3.33 7.45 13.20
C SER A 133 -4.15 6.91 12.04
N LEU A 134 -4.43 7.76 11.07
CA LEU A 134 -5.24 7.47 9.90
C LEU A 134 -4.33 7.44 8.67
N PRO A 135 -4.12 6.30 8.01
CA PRO A 135 -3.26 6.21 6.84
C PRO A 135 -3.86 7.01 5.67
N LEU A 136 -3.09 7.98 5.15
CA LEU A 136 -3.46 8.81 3.99
C LEU A 136 -2.95 8.22 2.69
N LEU A 137 -1.71 7.73 2.72
CA LEU A 137 -1.00 7.25 1.55
C LEU A 137 -0.03 6.17 1.97
N THR A 138 -0.07 5.06 1.25
CA THR A 138 0.95 4.02 1.30
C THR A 138 1.53 3.83 -0.10
N GLN A 139 2.85 3.86 -0.23
CA GLN A 139 3.51 3.69 -1.51
C GLN A 139 4.73 2.77 -1.37
N GLN A 140 4.83 1.80 -2.27
CA GLN A 140 6.03 0.98 -2.38
C GLN A 140 7.17 1.82 -2.95
N MET A 141 8.32 1.80 -2.28
CA MET A 141 9.55 2.41 -2.75
C MET A 141 10.27 1.42 -3.67
N ILE A 142 10.47 1.82 -4.91
CA ILE A 142 11.19 1.02 -5.91
C ILE A 142 12.47 1.78 -6.24
N ARG A 143 13.61 1.09 -6.11
CA ARG A 143 14.87 1.67 -6.59
C ARG A 143 14.90 1.62 -8.12
N PRO A 144 15.16 2.74 -8.80
CA PRO A 144 15.35 2.71 -10.24
C PRO A 144 16.57 1.83 -10.54
N ASN A 145 16.40 0.85 -11.42
CA ASN A 145 17.51 0.06 -11.92
C ASN A 145 18.51 0.99 -12.58
N GLU A 146 19.80 0.80 -12.31
CA GLU A 146 20.88 1.64 -12.86
C GLU A 146 20.89 1.65 -14.40
N GLU A 147 20.27 0.65 -15.04
CA GLU A 147 20.14 0.53 -16.48
C GLU A 147 19.11 1.48 -17.11
N THR A 148 18.14 2.00 -16.32
CA THR A 148 17.06 2.87 -16.84
C THR A 148 17.35 4.37 -16.67
N ASN A 149 18.46 4.75 -16.07
CA ASN A 149 18.79 6.17 -15.86
C ASN A 149 20.14 6.53 -16.51
N PRO A 150 20.16 6.97 -17.79
CA PRO A 150 21.40 7.26 -18.55
C PRO A 150 22.26 8.37 -17.90
N GLU A 151 21.68 9.24 -17.07
CA GLU A 151 22.44 10.29 -16.38
C GLU A 151 23.33 9.78 -15.24
N ILE A 152 22.95 8.68 -14.56
CA ILE A 152 23.74 8.10 -13.47
C ILE A 152 24.93 7.31 -14.03
N THR A 153 24.74 6.63 -15.15
CA THR A 153 25.79 5.86 -15.83
C THR A 153 26.90 6.76 -16.34
N THR A 154 26.57 7.95 -16.84
CA THR A 154 27.56 8.94 -17.31
C THR A 154 28.39 9.53 -16.18
N LYS A 155 27.84 9.71 -14.99
CA LYS A 155 28.60 10.22 -13.82
C LYS A 155 29.57 9.17 -13.27
N LYS A 156 29.15 7.89 -13.14
CA LYS A 156 30.03 6.80 -12.67
C LYS A 156 31.17 6.53 -13.64
N ASN A 157 30.93 6.61 -14.94
CA ASN A 157 31.97 6.44 -15.95
C ASN A 157 32.96 7.60 -16.00
N LYS A 158 32.53 8.85 -15.71
CA LYS A 158 33.45 10.01 -15.59
C LYS A 158 34.31 9.90 -14.34
N VAL A 159 33.80 9.40 -13.21
CA VAL A 159 34.57 9.21 -11.97
C VAL A 159 35.61 8.09 -12.14
N LYS A 160 35.23 6.94 -12.72
CA LYS A 160 36.17 5.85 -13.02
C LYS A 160 37.28 6.28 -13.95
N LYS A 161 36.99 7.07 -15.01
CA LYS A 161 37.97 7.57 -15.93
C LYS A 161 38.97 8.56 -15.30
N LYS A 162 38.53 9.33 -14.30
CA LYS A 162 39.41 10.28 -13.59
C LYS A 162 40.39 9.57 -12.65
N ILE A 163 39.97 8.48 -12.00
CA ILE A 163 40.81 7.67 -11.09
C ILE A 163 41.88 6.88 -11.87
N THR A 164 41.65 6.51 -13.12
CA THR A 164 42.59 5.75 -13.95
C THR A 164 43.62 6.65 -14.67
N MET A 165 43.42 7.98 -14.68
CA MET A 165 44.38 8.93 -15.28
C MET A 165 45.36 9.54 -14.25
N ASP A 166 45.12 9.31 -12.95
CA ASP A 166 46.00 9.81 -11.87
C ASP A 166 46.88 8.70 -11.27
N GLN A 167 47.07 7.57 -11.98
CA GLN A 167 48.05 6.51 -11.72
C GLN A 167 49.05 6.43 -12.90
#